data_fd411723dd6de2792eb58b4ab0b9680a
#
_entry.id   fd411723dd6de2792eb58b4ab0b9680a
#
_cell.length_a   1.000
_cell.length_b   1.000
_cell.length_c   1.000
_cell.angle_alpha   90.00
_cell.angle_beta   90.00
_cell.angle_gamma   90.00
#
_symmetry.space_group_name_H-M   'P 1'
#
loop_
_entity.id
_entity.type
_entity.pdbx_description
1 polymer ?
#
loop_
_entity_poly.entity_id
_entity_poly.type
_entity_poly.pdbx_seq_one_letter_code
_entity_poly.pdbx_strand_id
1 'polypeptide(L)'
;MPAILPDHIPSGLGPGAALCADPNAVRGLFDVTCPIALPRDVGMSILLTSPAYLLALPALRDAARSRLVAGAGAAVLAIAIVNLMHFSQGWVQFGYRFSNDFVVFALPLVALGISRRGGVGLLVMWLIGVSVAVNFWGMTWGNLLGW
;
A
#
# COMPACT_ATOMS: atom_id res chain seq x y z
N MET A 1 -9.83 -6.88 25.60
CA MET A 1 -9.11 -7.46 24.44
C MET A 1 -7.74 -6.83 24.41
N PRO A 2 -6.64 -7.61 24.28
CA PRO A 2 -5.31 -7.01 24.16
C PRO A 2 -5.30 -6.15 22.90
N ALA A 3 -4.90 -4.89 23.08
CA ALA A 3 -4.70 -3.99 21.96
C ALA A 3 -3.50 -4.51 21.19
N ILE A 4 -3.65 -4.73 19.89
CA ILE A 4 -2.51 -4.80 18.99
C ILE A 4 -2.04 -3.35 18.82
N LEU A 5 -1.45 -2.80 19.88
CA LEU A 5 -0.71 -1.57 19.79
C LEU A 5 0.60 -1.93 19.10
N PRO A 6 0.99 -1.22 18.05
CA PRO A 6 2.30 -1.42 17.47
C PRO A 6 3.35 -1.12 18.54
N ASP A 7 4.43 -1.91 18.56
CA ASP A 7 5.59 -1.68 19.46
C ASP A 7 6.26 -0.32 19.21
N HIS A 8 5.81 0.38 18.19
CA HIS A 8 6.29 1.68 17.77
C HIS A 8 5.13 2.66 17.63
N ILE A 9 5.22 3.77 18.35
CA ILE A 9 4.27 4.89 18.23
C ILE A 9 4.63 5.68 16.97
N PRO A 10 3.68 5.89 16.01
CA PRO A 10 3.96 6.65 14.80
C PRO A 10 4.44 8.07 15.10
N SER A 11 5.33 8.60 14.26
CA SER A 11 5.72 10.01 14.27
C SER A 11 4.48 10.89 14.12
N GLY A 12 4.38 11.96 14.90
CA GLY A 12 3.20 12.83 14.94
C GLY A 12 2.35 12.64 16.21
N LEU A 13 2.44 11.48 16.86
CA LEU A 13 2.00 11.32 18.24
C LEU A 13 3.21 11.65 19.12
N GLY A 14 3.10 12.64 19.99
CA GLY A 14 4.21 13.07 20.84
C GLY A 14 4.84 11.93 21.66
N PRO A 15 6.11 12.05 22.06
CA PRO A 15 6.78 11.04 22.85
C PRO A 15 6.04 10.84 24.18
N GLY A 16 5.65 9.60 24.46
CA GLY A 16 4.90 9.25 25.67
C GLY A 16 3.37 9.37 25.58
N ALA A 17 2.83 9.51 24.37
CA ALA A 17 1.38 9.47 24.17
C ALA A 17 0.81 8.14 24.69
N ALA A 18 0.06 8.18 25.79
CA ALA A 18 -0.67 7.03 26.30
C ALA A 18 -1.93 6.83 25.46
N LEU A 19 -1.83 5.97 24.45
CA LEU A 19 -2.98 5.59 23.64
C LEU A 19 -3.97 4.79 24.50
N CYS A 20 -5.27 5.17 24.45
CA CYS A 20 -6.31 4.50 25.21
C CYS A 20 -6.04 4.47 26.72
N ALA A 21 -5.69 5.60 27.31
CA ALA A 21 -5.44 5.72 28.77
C ALA A 21 -6.66 5.35 29.61
N ASP A 22 -7.86 5.57 29.09
CA ASP A 22 -9.11 5.13 29.75
C ASP A 22 -9.45 3.69 29.29
N PRO A 23 -9.51 2.72 30.24
CA PRO A 23 -9.86 1.34 29.93
C PRO A 23 -11.27 1.16 29.36
N ASN A 24 -12.17 2.13 29.57
CA ASN A 24 -13.55 2.12 29.06
C ASN A 24 -13.71 2.91 27.75
N ALA A 25 -12.65 3.51 27.21
CA ALA A 25 -12.73 4.28 25.99
C ALA A 25 -13.14 3.39 24.80
N VAL A 26 -14.10 3.87 24.02
CA VAL A 26 -14.53 3.22 22.77
C VAL A 26 -13.48 3.52 21.71
N ARG A 27 -12.95 2.48 21.08
CA ARG A 27 -11.94 2.62 20.01
C ARG A 27 -12.57 3.12 18.72
N GLY A 28 -12.00 4.15 18.16
CA GLY A 28 -12.41 4.71 16.87
C GLY A 28 -11.45 4.36 15.73
N LEU A 29 -11.98 4.30 14.49
CA LEU A 29 -11.16 4.02 13.30
C LEU A 29 -10.18 5.16 13.02
N PHE A 30 -10.57 6.40 13.31
CA PHE A 30 -9.78 7.62 13.11
C PHE A 30 -9.65 8.43 14.41
N ASP A 31 -9.74 7.79 15.55
CA ASP A 31 -9.57 8.44 16.84
C ASP A 31 -8.08 8.42 17.23
N VAL A 32 -7.47 9.61 17.29
CA VAL A 32 -6.05 9.79 17.62
C VAL A 32 -5.76 9.40 19.07
N THR A 33 -6.74 9.50 19.97
CA THR A 33 -6.58 9.21 21.39
C THR A 33 -6.74 7.71 21.70
N CYS A 34 -7.68 7.04 21.01
CA CYS A 34 -7.93 5.61 21.19
C CYS A 34 -8.22 4.90 19.85
N PRO A 35 -7.21 4.69 19.00
CA PRO A 35 -7.39 4.08 17.69
C PRO A 35 -7.63 2.56 17.75
N ILE A 36 -8.39 2.04 16.78
CA ILE A 36 -8.49 0.61 16.50
C ILE A 36 -7.19 0.09 15.89
N ALA A 37 -6.64 0.84 14.92
CA ALA A 37 -5.42 0.51 14.22
C ALA A 37 -4.70 1.77 13.78
N LEU A 38 -3.37 1.77 13.86
CA LEU A 38 -2.50 2.85 13.42
C LEU A 38 -1.64 2.38 12.24
N PRO A 39 -1.40 3.21 11.22
CA PRO A 39 -0.43 2.90 10.19
C PRO A 39 0.99 3.00 10.77
N ARG A 40 1.91 2.21 10.23
CA ARG A 40 3.33 2.38 10.51
C ARG A 40 3.91 3.52 9.67
N ASP A 41 4.75 4.34 10.27
CA ASP A 41 5.45 5.44 9.62
C ASP A 41 6.65 5.01 8.78
N VAL A 42 7.09 3.76 8.92
CA VAL A 42 8.25 3.18 8.20
C VAL A 42 7.86 2.56 6.85
N GLY A 43 6.68 2.87 6.36
CA GLY A 43 6.16 2.31 5.11
C GLY A 43 5.49 0.95 5.29
N MET A 44 4.67 0.59 4.32
CA MET A 44 3.92 -0.67 4.30
C MET A 44 4.16 -1.40 2.97
N SER A 45 3.96 -2.72 2.99
CA SER A 45 4.09 -3.52 1.78
C SER A 45 3.15 -3.04 0.67
N ILE A 46 3.67 -2.94 -0.55
CA ILE A 46 2.89 -2.58 -1.74
C ILE A 46 1.70 -3.54 -1.96
N LEU A 47 1.85 -4.82 -1.63
CA LEU A 47 0.77 -5.79 -1.77
C LEU A 47 -0.34 -5.58 -0.75
N LEU A 48 -0.02 -4.99 0.40
CA LEU A 48 -1.02 -4.63 1.41
C LEU A 48 -1.75 -3.33 1.05
N THR A 49 -1.01 -2.32 0.58
CA THR A 49 -1.59 -1.02 0.23
C THR A 49 -2.25 -1.02 -1.13
N SER A 50 -1.75 -1.80 -2.07
CA SER A 50 -2.23 -1.81 -3.45
C SER A 50 -2.28 -3.23 -4.03
N PRO A 51 -3.12 -4.14 -3.49
CA PRO A 51 -3.23 -5.52 -3.98
C PRO A 51 -3.69 -5.60 -5.45
N ALA A 52 -4.23 -4.51 -6.01
CA ALA A 52 -4.57 -4.42 -7.43
C ALA A 52 -3.37 -4.68 -8.37
N TYR A 53 -2.13 -4.49 -7.92
CA TYR A 53 -0.95 -4.84 -8.73
C TYR A 53 -0.86 -6.34 -9.05
N LEU A 54 -1.49 -7.21 -8.27
CA LEU A 54 -1.58 -8.65 -8.56
C LEU A 54 -2.31 -8.92 -9.88
N LEU A 55 -3.14 -7.99 -10.34
CA LEU A 55 -3.82 -8.08 -11.63
C LEU A 55 -2.87 -7.97 -12.83
N ALA A 56 -1.62 -7.53 -12.64
CA ALA A 56 -0.60 -7.55 -13.69
C ALA A 56 -0.09 -8.97 -14.01
N LEU A 57 -0.18 -9.91 -13.08
CA LEU A 57 0.40 -11.24 -13.24
C LEU A 57 -0.10 -12.01 -14.49
N PRO A 58 -1.40 -12.01 -14.85
CA PRO A 58 -1.86 -12.64 -16.07
C PRO A 58 -1.24 -12.07 -17.35
N ALA A 59 -0.93 -10.76 -17.37
CA ALA A 59 -0.31 -10.11 -18.52
C ALA A 59 1.11 -10.61 -18.75
N LEU A 60 1.86 -10.94 -17.71
CA LEU A 60 3.25 -11.39 -17.82
C LEU A 60 3.41 -12.71 -18.59
N ARG A 61 2.33 -13.49 -18.73
CA ARG A 61 2.32 -14.71 -19.57
C ARG A 61 2.60 -14.41 -21.05
N ASP A 62 2.35 -13.19 -21.48
CA ASP A 62 2.60 -12.76 -22.85
C ASP A 62 4.00 -12.15 -23.04
N ALA A 63 4.84 -12.10 -22.02
CA ALA A 63 6.17 -11.50 -22.11
C ALA A 63 7.04 -12.12 -23.24
N ALA A 64 6.91 -13.42 -23.46
CA ALA A 64 7.64 -14.10 -24.55
C ALA A 64 7.12 -13.73 -25.96
N ARG A 65 5.90 -13.20 -26.07
CA ARG A 65 5.22 -12.90 -27.35
C ARG A 65 5.11 -11.41 -27.65
N SER A 66 5.19 -10.57 -26.62
CA SER A 66 5.01 -9.13 -26.73
C SER A 66 6.21 -8.38 -26.14
N ARG A 67 6.93 -7.67 -27.02
CA ARG A 67 8.07 -6.83 -26.60
C ARG A 67 7.65 -5.73 -25.63
N LEU A 68 6.43 -5.21 -25.76
CA LEU A 68 5.87 -4.19 -24.86
C LEU A 68 5.68 -4.76 -23.46
N VAL A 69 5.09 -5.96 -23.35
CA VAL A 69 4.89 -6.62 -22.05
C VAL A 69 6.23 -6.98 -21.42
N ALA A 70 7.14 -7.53 -22.20
CA ALA A 70 8.50 -7.85 -21.74
C ALA A 70 9.25 -6.60 -21.25
N GLY A 71 9.21 -5.52 -22.04
CA GLY A 71 9.85 -4.25 -21.70
C GLY A 71 9.25 -3.60 -20.45
N ALA A 72 7.93 -3.52 -20.35
CA ALA A 72 7.25 -2.99 -19.17
C ALA A 72 7.54 -3.83 -17.92
N GLY A 73 7.48 -5.16 -18.04
CA GLY A 73 7.81 -6.07 -16.94
C GLY A 73 9.28 -5.94 -16.49
N ALA A 74 10.21 -5.86 -17.44
CA ALA A 74 11.63 -5.64 -17.16
C ALA A 74 11.88 -4.28 -16.48
N ALA A 75 11.21 -3.21 -16.93
CA ALA A 75 11.30 -1.88 -16.32
C ALA A 75 10.80 -1.89 -14.88
N VAL A 76 9.62 -2.48 -14.64
CA VAL A 76 9.07 -2.62 -13.27
C VAL A 76 10.06 -3.38 -12.38
N LEU A 77 10.61 -4.51 -12.86
CA LEU A 77 11.52 -5.33 -12.09
C LEU A 77 12.84 -4.60 -11.82
N ALA A 78 13.43 -3.94 -12.81
CA ALA A 78 14.68 -3.20 -12.67
C ALA A 78 14.55 -2.06 -11.67
N ILE A 79 13.49 -1.25 -11.78
CA ILE A 79 13.23 -0.15 -10.85
C ILE A 79 12.94 -0.69 -9.43
N ALA A 80 12.15 -1.77 -9.32
CA ALA A 80 11.86 -2.38 -8.03
C ALA A 80 13.13 -2.93 -7.34
N ILE A 81 14.05 -3.56 -8.09
CA ILE A 81 15.33 -4.04 -7.55
C ILE A 81 16.16 -2.87 -7.03
N VAL A 82 16.33 -1.81 -7.83
CA VAL A 82 17.09 -0.62 -7.41
C VAL A 82 16.48 0.01 -6.16
N ASN A 83 15.17 0.12 -6.11
CA ASN A 83 14.47 0.68 -4.95
C ASN A 83 14.58 -0.20 -3.69
N LEU A 84 14.59 -1.53 -3.86
CA LEU A 84 14.79 -2.47 -2.74
C LEU A 84 16.24 -2.48 -2.22
N MET A 85 17.22 -2.12 -3.07
CA MET A 85 18.62 -1.98 -2.68
C MET A 85 18.88 -0.66 -1.92
N HIS A 86 17.93 0.27 -1.95
CA HIS A 86 18.07 1.54 -1.25
C HIS A 86 17.92 1.34 0.26
N PHE A 87 18.94 1.75 1.02
CA PHE A 87 18.97 1.57 2.47
C PHE A 87 17.89 2.39 3.21
N SER A 88 17.55 3.58 2.70
CA SER A 88 16.56 4.45 3.29
C SER A 88 15.18 4.22 2.68
N GLN A 89 14.20 3.89 3.51
CA GLN A 89 12.81 3.79 3.06
C GLN A 89 12.14 5.17 2.87
N GLY A 90 12.89 6.24 3.00
CA GLY A 90 12.40 7.61 2.90
C GLY A 90 11.95 8.18 4.25
N TRP A 91 11.31 9.35 4.21
CA TRP A 91 10.72 10.00 5.38
C TRP A 91 9.43 9.29 5.80
N VAL A 92 8.86 9.71 6.92
CA VAL A 92 7.55 9.25 7.40
C VAL A 92 6.52 9.30 6.27
N GLN A 93 5.91 8.15 5.96
CA GLN A 93 4.97 8.02 4.85
C GLN A 93 4.09 6.79 4.99
N PHE A 94 2.88 6.88 4.46
CA PHE A 94 2.00 5.74 4.29
C PHE A 94 2.31 5.01 2.97
N GLY A 95 2.40 3.69 3.03
CA GLY A 95 2.60 2.85 1.86
C GLY A 95 4.05 2.77 1.35
N TYR A 96 4.22 2.13 0.19
CA TYR A 96 5.51 1.99 -0.47
C TYR A 96 5.67 3.07 -1.54
N ARG A 97 6.21 4.23 -1.16
CA ARG A 97 6.35 5.42 -2.02
C ARG A 97 7.06 5.13 -3.34
N PHE A 98 8.09 4.30 -3.30
CA PHE A 98 8.87 3.95 -4.47
C PHE A 98 8.09 3.17 -5.55
N SER A 99 6.85 2.73 -5.24
CA SER A 99 5.97 2.18 -6.26
C SER A 99 5.58 3.21 -7.33
N ASN A 100 5.63 4.50 -7.00
CA ASN A 100 5.33 5.57 -7.95
C ASN A 100 6.34 5.62 -9.11
N ASP A 101 7.59 5.17 -8.88
CA ASP A 101 8.64 5.22 -9.89
C ASP A 101 8.38 4.23 -11.04
N PHE A 102 7.70 3.11 -10.76
CA PHE A 102 7.38 2.10 -11.77
C PHE A 102 5.89 2.04 -12.15
N VAL A 103 5.03 2.88 -11.55
CA VAL A 103 3.58 2.83 -11.78
C VAL A 103 3.22 3.00 -13.25
N VAL A 104 3.92 3.86 -13.98
CA VAL A 104 3.68 4.12 -15.41
C VAL A 104 3.86 2.87 -16.28
N PHE A 105 4.71 1.94 -15.86
CA PHE A 105 4.93 0.65 -16.52
C PHE A 105 4.00 -0.44 -15.96
N ALA A 106 3.65 -0.35 -14.69
CA ALA A 106 2.80 -1.33 -14.03
C ALA A 106 1.33 -1.21 -14.43
N LEU A 107 0.79 0.02 -14.60
CA LEU A 107 -0.61 0.24 -14.96
C LEU A 107 -1.02 -0.41 -16.29
N PRO A 108 -0.25 -0.31 -17.40
CA PRO A 108 -0.56 -1.02 -18.62
C PRO A 108 -0.59 -2.55 -18.43
N LEU A 109 0.29 -3.11 -17.59
CA LEU A 109 0.29 -4.53 -17.27
C LEU A 109 -0.95 -4.93 -16.48
N VAL A 110 -1.38 -4.11 -15.52
CA VAL A 110 -2.64 -4.30 -14.77
C VAL A 110 -3.83 -4.26 -15.72
N ALA A 111 -3.92 -3.26 -16.60
CA ALA A 111 -5.01 -3.14 -17.57
C ALA A 111 -5.07 -4.35 -18.52
N LEU A 112 -3.92 -4.79 -19.03
CA LEU A 112 -3.82 -5.98 -19.86
C LEU A 112 -4.21 -7.23 -19.08
N GLY A 113 -3.77 -7.36 -17.83
CA GLY A 113 -4.11 -8.48 -16.97
C GLY A 113 -5.61 -8.58 -16.66
N ILE A 114 -6.28 -7.44 -16.49
CA ILE A 114 -7.76 -7.35 -16.36
C ILE A 114 -8.42 -7.83 -17.66
N SER A 115 -7.96 -7.33 -18.81
CA SER A 115 -8.48 -7.74 -20.13
C SER A 115 -8.33 -9.26 -20.34
N ARG A 116 -7.19 -9.84 -19.95
CA ARG A 116 -6.92 -11.29 -20.04
C ARG A 116 -7.82 -12.14 -19.14
N ARG A 117 -8.42 -11.57 -18.13
CA ARG A 117 -9.39 -12.26 -17.25
C ARG A 117 -10.83 -12.17 -17.75
N GLY A 118 -11.05 -11.56 -18.91
CA GLY A 118 -12.39 -11.33 -19.44
C GLY A 118 -13.02 -10.02 -19.01
N GLY A 119 -12.22 -9.06 -18.49
CA GLY A 119 -12.68 -7.72 -18.10
C GLY A 119 -12.85 -7.54 -16.60
N VAL A 120 -13.67 -6.55 -16.24
CA VAL A 120 -13.88 -6.13 -14.86
C VAL A 120 -14.90 -7.05 -14.19
N GLY A 121 -14.42 -8.12 -13.57
CA GLY A 121 -15.23 -9.03 -12.76
C GLY A 121 -15.16 -8.72 -11.27
N LEU A 122 -15.88 -9.48 -10.45
CA LEU A 122 -15.99 -9.29 -9.00
C LEU A 122 -14.62 -9.24 -8.30
N LEU A 123 -13.69 -10.14 -8.67
CA LEU A 123 -12.32 -10.14 -8.10
C LEU A 123 -11.56 -8.85 -8.39
N VAL A 124 -11.68 -8.33 -9.63
CA VAL A 124 -11.03 -7.07 -10.02
C VAL A 124 -11.59 -5.91 -9.20
N MET A 125 -12.91 -5.82 -9.10
CA MET A 125 -13.58 -4.81 -8.28
C MET A 125 -13.18 -4.89 -6.82
N TRP A 126 -13.07 -6.10 -6.28
CA TRP A 126 -12.66 -6.34 -4.89
C TRP A 126 -11.23 -5.87 -4.64
N LEU A 127 -10.27 -6.27 -5.47
CA LEU A 127 -8.86 -5.87 -5.32
C LEU A 127 -8.67 -4.35 -5.46
N ILE A 128 -9.37 -3.72 -6.39
CA ILE A 128 -9.35 -2.25 -6.55
C ILE A 128 -10.02 -1.60 -5.34
N GLY A 129 -11.19 -2.08 -4.92
CA GLY A 129 -11.90 -1.54 -3.76
C GLY A 129 -11.09 -1.60 -2.47
N VAL A 130 -10.43 -2.73 -2.21
CA VAL A 130 -9.51 -2.89 -1.06
C VAL A 130 -8.34 -1.92 -1.18
N SER A 131 -7.72 -1.78 -2.37
CA SER A 131 -6.63 -0.82 -2.57
C SER A 131 -7.09 0.61 -2.27
N VAL A 132 -8.26 1.01 -2.74
CA VAL A 132 -8.82 2.35 -2.47
C VAL A 132 -9.08 2.55 -0.98
N ALA A 133 -9.74 1.57 -0.32
CA ALA A 133 -10.09 1.66 1.09
C ALA A 133 -8.84 1.77 1.99
N VAL A 134 -7.82 0.95 1.73
CA VAL A 134 -6.55 0.98 2.51
C VAL A 134 -5.80 2.29 2.29
N ASN A 135 -5.72 2.78 1.06
CA ASN A 135 -5.05 4.05 0.79
C ASN A 135 -5.83 5.24 1.36
N PHE A 136 -7.16 5.24 1.29
CA PHE A 136 -7.98 6.27 1.92
C PHE A 136 -7.75 6.31 3.44
N TRP A 137 -7.77 5.13 4.10
CA TRP A 137 -7.48 5.01 5.52
C TRP A 137 -6.09 5.56 5.87
N GLY A 138 -5.06 5.18 5.10
CA GLY A 138 -3.70 5.63 5.36
C GLY A 138 -3.48 7.11 5.10
N MET A 139 -4.08 7.67 4.05
CA MET A 139 -4.02 9.11 3.78
C MET A 139 -4.72 9.94 4.87
N THR A 140 -5.86 9.45 5.37
CA THR A 140 -6.56 10.11 6.46
C THR A 140 -5.69 10.15 7.72
N TRP A 141 -5.05 9.02 8.06
CA TRP A 141 -4.10 8.97 9.17
C TRP A 141 -2.87 9.87 8.93
N GLY A 142 -2.33 9.89 7.72
CA GLY A 142 -1.23 10.78 7.37
C GLY A 142 -1.56 12.25 7.64
N ASN A 143 -2.77 12.69 7.27
CA ASN A 143 -3.24 14.04 7.57
C ASN A 143 -3.43 14.28 9.08
N LEU A 144 -3.98 13.31 9.82
CA LEU A 144 -4.21 13.43 11.27
C LEU A 144 -2.89 13.47 12.05
N LEU A 145 -1.86 12.78 11.58
CA LEU A 145 -0.53 12.71 12.21
C LEU A 145 0.44 13.79 11.70
N GLY A 146 0.06 14.55 10.69
CA GLY A 146 0.88 15.62 10.10
C GLY A 146 2.08 15.12 9.29
N TRP A 147 1.91 13.99 8.58
CA TRP A 147 2.96 13.39 7.74
C TRP A 147 3.12 14.08 6.39
#